data_6a3956b34de246067f878998ade9e1ff
#
_entry.id   6a3956b34de246067f878998ade9e1ff
#
_cell.length_a   1.000
_cell.length_b   1.000
_cell.length_c   1.000
_cell.angle_alpha   90.00
_cell.angle_beta   90.00
_cell.angle_gamma   90.00
#
_symmetry.space_group_name_H-M   'P 1'
#
loop_
_entity.id
_entity.type
_entity.pdbx_description
1 polymer ?
#
loop_
_entity_poly.entity_id
_entity_poly.type
_entity_poly.pdbx_seq_one_letter_code
_entity_poly.pdbx_strand_id
1 'polypeptide(L)'
;GRKTHKAFGESQTAFSELNNKVQESVSGIKVTKSFGYQADELKSFQAVNELTFQKNLQTMKYDSLFDPMVLLFVGSSYVLTLLVGSLMVQEGQITVGNLVTFISYLDMLVWPLLAIGFLFNTTQRGKVSYQRIENLLSQESPVQDPEFPLDGIENGRLEYAIDSFAFENEETLTDIHFSLAKGQTLGLVGQTGSGKTSLIKLLLREYDVDKGAIYLNGHDIRDYRLTDLRSLMGYVPQDQFLFATSILDNIRFGNPNLPLSAVEEATKLARVYQDIVDMPQGFDTLIGEKGVSLSGGQKQRLAMSRAMILDPDILILDDSLSAVDAKTEYAIIDNLKETRKDKTTIITAHRLSAVVHADLILVLQNGQIIERGRHEDLLALDGWYAQTYQSQQLEMKGEEDAE
;
A
#
# COMPACT_ATOMS: atom_id res chain seq x y z
N GLY A 1 -4.47 -32.09 -24.13
CA GLY A 1 -3.23 -31.39 -24.27
C GLY A 1 -3.35 -29.90 -24.55
N ARG A 2 -2.87 -29.44 -25.70
CA ARG A 2 -2.72 -27.99 -26.01
C ARG A 2 -4.05 -27.21 -26.04
N LYS A 3 -5.10 -27.80 -26.58
CA LYS A 3 -6.45 -27.17 -26.64
C LYS A 3 -7.08 -27.06 -25.25
N THR A 4 -6.98 -28.07 -24.41
CA THR A 4 -7.48 -28.08 -23.02
C THR A 4 -6.75 -27.03 -22.18
N HIS A 5 -5.42 -26.95 -22.33
CA HIS A 5 -4.62 -25.96 -21.60
C HIS A 5 -4.98 -24.51 -22.00
N LYS A 6 -5.20 -24.26 -23.31
CA LYS A 6 -5.65 -22.95 -23.79
C LYS A 6 -7.04 -22.59 -23.25
N ALA A 7 -8.02 -23.52 -23.34
CA ALA A 7 -9.36 -23.29 -22.82
C ALA A 7 -9.38 -23.03 -21.32
N PHE A 8 -8.56 -23.77 -20.55
CA PHE A 8 -8.39 -23.54 -19.12
C PHE A 8 -7.83 -22.14 -18.81
N GLY A 9 -6.81 -21.71 -19.57
CA GLY A 9 -6.26 -20.36 -19.43
C GLY A 9 -7.29 -19.26 -19.70
N GLU A 10 -8.08 -19.40 -20.78
CA GLU A 10 -9.15 -18.47 -21.11
C GLU A 10 -10.26 -18.43 -20.04
N SER A 11 -10.62 -19.60 -19.48
CA SER A 11 -11.59 -19.71 -18.37
C SER A 11 -11.07 -19.02 -17.10
N GLN A 12 -9.79 -19.20 -16.78
CA GLN A 12 -9.18 -18.56 -15.60
C GLN A 12 -9.14 -17.04 -15.74
N THR A 13 -8.83 -16.53 -16.95
CA THR A 13 -8.87 -15.08 -17.24
C THR A 13 -10.28 -14.52 -17.07
N ALA A 14 -11.28 -15.19 -17.67
CA ALA A 14 -12.69 -14.77 -17.54
C ALA A 14 -13.17 -14.78 -16.08
N PHE A 15 -12.74 -15.75 -15.27
CA PHE A 15 -13.05 -15.81 -13.84
C PHE A 15 -12.41 -14.65 -13.08
N SER A 16 -11.17 -14.26 -13.42
CA SER A 16 -10.52 -13.10 -12.83
C SER A 16 -11.24 -11.79 -13.18
N GLU A 17 -11.70 -11.64 -14.42
CA GLU A 17 -12.51 -10.51 -14.87
C GLU A 17 -13.86 -10.43 -14.12
N LEU A 18 -14.50 -11.59 -13.88
CA LEU A 18 -15.72 -11.65 -13.07
C LEU A 18 -15.47 -11.19 -11.63
N ASN A 19 -14.38 -11.65 -11.00
CA ASN A 19 -14.03 -11.23 -9.65
C ASN A 19 -13.76 -9.71 -9.57
N ASN A 20 -13.04 -9.16 -10.54
CA ASN A 20 -12.81 -7.72 -10.64
C ASN A 20 -14.14 -6.95 -10.77
N LYS A 21 -15.06 -7.46 -11.61
CA LYS A 21 -16.40 -6.85 -11.77
C LYS A 21 -17.22 -6.90 -10.48
N VAL A 22 -17.17 -8.00 -9.74
CA VAL A 22 -17.81 -8.12 -8.40
C VAL A 22 -17.23 -7.08 -7.44
N GLN A 23 -15.89 -6.99 -7.37
CA GLN A 23 -15.22 -6.04 -6.48
C GLN A 23 -15.57 -4.58 -6.84
N GLU A 24 -15.58 -4.24 -8.13
CA GLU A 24 -15.98 -2.92 -8.63
C GLU A 24 -17.44 -2.61 -8.25
N SER A 25 -18.37 -3.53 -8.51
CA SER A 25 -19.79 -3.36 -8.23
C SER A 25 -20.07 -3.19 -6.74
N VAL A 26 -19.37 -3.95 -5.88
CA VAL A 26 -19.51 -3.84 -4.42
C VAL A 26 -18.90 -2.55 -3.90
N SER A 27 -17.70 -2.20 -4.34
CA SER A 27 -17.03 -0.96 -3.91
C SER A 27 -17.75 0.29 -4.40
N GLY A 28 -18.31 0.24 -5.61
CA GLY A 28 -19.05 1.34 -6.24
C GLY A 28 -20.54 1.39 -5.91
N ILE A 29 -21.06 0.54 -5.02
CA ILE A 29 -22.52 0.38 -4.81
C ILE A 29 -23.23 1.69 -4.42
N LYS A 30 -22.57 2.55 -3.65
CA LYS A 30 -23.13 3.86 -3.28
C LYS A 30 -23.31 4.75 -4.49
N VAL A 31 -22.34 4.78 -5.39
CA VAL A 31 -22.39 5.56 -6.64
C VAL A 31 -23.48 5.01 -7.55
N THR A 32 -23.51 3.69 -7.78
CA THR A 32 -24.52 3.02 -8.60
C THR A 32 -25.93 3.33 -8.12
N LYS A 33 -26.16 3.34 -6.79
CA LYS A 33 -27.46 3.66 -6.20
C LYS A 33 -27.80 5.15 -6.30
N SER A 34 -26.84 6.06 -6.06
CA SER A 34 -27.10 7.50 -6.11
C SER A 34 -27.41 8.00 -7.51
N PHE A 35 -26.88 7.36 -8.55
CA PHE A 35 -27.18 7.70 -9.95
C PHE A 35 -28.34 6.88 -10.55
N GLY A 36 -28.96 5.97 -9.80
CA GLY A 36 -30.06 5.12 -10.31
C GLY A 36 -29.62 4.11 -11.37
N TYR A 37 -28.33 3.74 -11.43
CA TYR A 37 -27.70 2.96 -12.51
C TYR A 37 -27.72 1.45 -12.27
N GLN A 38 -28.57 0.95 -11.35
CA GLN A 38 -28.59 -0.46 -10.95
C GLN A 38 -28.93 -1.42 -12.10
N ALA A 39 -29.87 -1.01 -12.99
CA ALA A 39 -30.31 -1.87 -14.09
C ALA A 39 -29.21 -2.08 -15.15
N ASP A 40 -28.43 -1.05 -15.45
CA ASP A 40 -27.33 -1.13 -16.42
C ASP A 40 -26.13 -1.85 -15.82
N GLU A 41 -25.84 -1.64 -14.53
CA GLU A 41 -24.81 -2.37 -13.82
C GLU A 41 -25.12 -3.88 -13.76
N LEU A 42 -26.39 -4.25 -13.55
CA LEU A 42 -26.83 -5.64 -13.58
C LEU A 42 -26.65 -6.27 -14.98
N LYS A 43 -26.98 -5.54 -16.05
CA LYS A 43 -26.75 -6.00 -17.43
C LYS A 43 -25.27 -6.20 -17.72
N SER A 44 -24.43 -5.27 -17.29
CA SER A 44 -22.95 -5.35 -17.42
C SER A 44 -22.41 -6.59 -16.70
N PHE A 45 -22.84 -6.81 -15.45
CA PHE A 45 -22.48 -7.99 -14.68
C PHE A 45 -22.94 -9.29 -15.35
N GLN A 46 -24.17 -9.35 -15.83
CA GLN A 46 -24.72 -10.51 -16.55
C GLN A 46 -23.91 -10.83 -17.80
N ALA A 47 -23.43 -9.83 -18.55
CA ALA A 47 -22.61 -10.05 -19.73
C ALA A 47 -21.26 -10.70 -19.39
N VAL A 48 -20.58 -10.23 -18.34
CA VAL A 48 -19.31 -10.81 -17.85
C VAL A 48 -19.53 -12.22 -17.30
N ASN A 49 -20.61 -12.45 -16.56
CA ASN A 49 -20.97 -13.76 -16.03
C ASN A 49 -21.26 -14.76 -17.14
N GLU A 50 -22.02 -14.37 -18.17
CA GLU A 50 -22.32 -15.23 -19.33
C GLU A 50 -21.03 -15.59 -20.09
N LEU A 51 -20.14 -14.63 -20.33
CA LEU A 51 -18.85 -14.91 -20.95
C LEU A 51 -18.03 -15.92 -20.13
N THR A 52 -17.99 -15.75 -18.81
CA THR A 52 -17.30 -16.67 -17.90
C THR A 52 -17.91 -18.06 -17.95
N PHE A 53 -19.25 -18.15 -17.96
CA PHE A 53 -19.98 -19.41 -18.09
C PHE A 53 -19.64 -20.13 -19.40
N GLN A 54 -19.63 -19.42 -20.54
CA GLN A 54 -19.28 -19.99 -21.85
C GLN A 54 -17.84 -20.51 -21.88
N LYS A 55 -16.88 -19.78 -21.29
CA LYS A 55 -15.48 -20.21 -21.20
C LYS A 55 -15.33 -21.45 -20.29
N ASN A 56 -16.06 -21.52 -19.20
CA ASN A 56 -16.10 -22.69 -18.32
C ASN A 56 -16.71 -23.91 -19.03
N LEU A 57 -17.83 -23.73 -19.77
CA LEU A 57 -18.42 -24.81 -20.55
C LEU A 57 -17.45 -25.35 -21.60
N GLN A 58 -16.69 -24.48 -22.26
CA GLN A 58 -15.70 -24.90 -23.23
C GLN A 58 -14.58 -25.75 -22.58
N THR A 59 -14.12 -25.37 -21.41
CA THR A 59 -13.15 -26.13 -20.62
C THR A 59 -13.71 -27.49 -20.22
N MET A 60 -14.94 -27.50 -19.69
CA MET A 60 -15.63 -28.76 -19.29
C MET A 60 -15.83 -29.71 -20.46
N LYS A 61 -16.15 -29.21 -21.66
CA LYS A 61 -16.28 -30.05 -22.86
C LYS A 61 -14.98 -30.79 -23.19
N TYR A 62 -13.83 -30.18 -23.06
CA TYR A 62 -12.55 -30.83 -23.30
C TYR A 62 -12.16 -31.78 -22.15
N ASP A 63 -12.49 -31.42 -20.91
CA ASP A 63 -12.14 -32.21 -19.74
C ASP A 63 -13.00 -33.49 -19.67
N SER A 64 -14.31 -33.39 -19.95
CA SER A 64 -15.23 -34.50 -19.96
C SER A 64 -14.99 -35.56 -21.04
N LEU A 65 -14.21 -35.27 -22.06
CA LEU A 65 -13.78 -36.22 -23.09
C LEU A 65 -12.63 -37.13 -22.62
N PHE A 66 -11.95 -36.76 -21.54
CA PHE A 66 -10.79 -37.51 -21.08
C PHE A 66 -11.12 -38.90 -20.60
N ASP A 67 -12.12 -39.03 -19.70
CA ASP A 67 -12.51 -40.29 -19.10
C ASP A 67 -13.06 -41.30 -20.14
N PRO A 68 -13.97 -40.93 -21.07
CA PRO A 68 -14.39 -41.80 -22.14
C PRO A 68 -13.25 -42.29 -23.07
N MET A 69 -12.28 -41.41 -23.35
CA MET A 69 -11.10 -41.80 -24.14
C MET A 69 -10.25 -42.84 -23.41
N VAL A 70 -9.99 -42.65 -22.12
CA VAL A 70 -9.27 -43.62 -21.28
C VAL A 70 -10.00 -44.95 -21.28
N LEU A 71 -11.32 -44.92 -21.05
CA LEU A 71 -12.17 -46.13 -21.05
C LEU A 71 -12.13 -46.90 -22.39
N LEU A 72 -12.16 -46.18 -23.52
CA LEU A 72 -12.03 -46.77 -24.84
C LEU A 72 -10.66 -47.46 -25.04
N PHE A 73 -9.57 -46.82 -24.65
CA PHE A 73 -8.23 -47.42 -24.78
C PHE A 73 -8.07 -48.63 -23.88
N VAL A 74 -8.49 -48.53 -22.61
CA VAL A 74 -8.45 -49.66 -21.66
C VAL A 74 -9.33 -50.80 -22.15
N GLY A 75 -10.59 -50.53 -22.52
CA GLY A 75 -11.50 -51.51 -23.05
C GLY A 75 -10.99 -52.21 -24.32
N SER A 76 -10.40 -51.42 -25.24
CA SER A 76 -9.75 -51.99 -26.45
C SER A 76 -8.61 -52.95 -26.09
N SER A 77 -7.82 -52.62 -25.06
CA SER A 77 -6.73 -53.48 -24.56
C SER A 77 -7.23 -54.79 -24.03
N TYR A 78 -8.38 -54.80 -23.28
CA TYR A 78 -9.02 -56.01 -22.79
C TYR A 78 -9.57 -56.86 -23.93
N VAL A 79 -10.27 -56.24 -24.88
CA VAL A 79 -10.77 -56.97 -26.07
C VAL A 79 -9.65 -57.62 -26.84
N LEU A 80 -8.55 -56.88 -27.10
CA LEU A 80 -7.38 -57.41 -27.82
C LEU A 80 -6.73 -58.56 -27.05
N THR A 81 -6.59 -58.44 -25.72
CA THR A 81 -6.02 -59.45 -24.83
C THR A 81 -6.87 -60.73 -24.86
N LEU A 82 -8.19 -60.61 -24.80
CA LEU A 82 -9.09 -61.77 -24.89
C LEU A 82 -9.03 -62.42 -26.25
N LEU A 83 -9.03 -61.66 -27.34
CA LEU A 83 -8.98 -62.23 -28.70
C LEU A 83 -7.66 -62.96 -28.96
N VAL A 84 -6.54 -62.25 -28.74
CA VAL A 84 -5.21 -62.86 -29.00
C VAL A 84 -4.88 -63.95 -28.00
N GLY A 85 -5.18 -63.70 -26.70
CA GLY A 85 -4.90 -64.63 -25.62
C GLY A 85 -5.69 -65.94 -25.76
N SER A 86 -6.97 -65.89 -26.18
CA SER A 86 -7.77 -67.09 -26.42
C SER A 86 -7.21 -67.95 -27.58
N LEU A 87 -6.73 -67.31 -28.65
CA LEU A 87 -6.06 -68.05 -29.75
C LEU A 87 -4.79 -68.74 -29.25
N MET A 88 -3.95 -68.03 -28.48
CA MET A 88 -2.72 -68.61 -27.91
C MET A 88 -3.01 -69.77 -26.92
N VAL A 89 -4.08 -69.71 -26.18
CA VAL A 89 -4.56 -70.84 -25.32
C VAL A 89 -5.00 -72.04 -26.18
N GLN A 90 -5.71 -71.79 -27.28
CA GLN A 90 -6.16 -72.82 -28.19
C GLN A 90 -5.02 -73.56 -28.89
N GLU A 91 -3.93 -72.81 -29.22
CA GLU A 91 -2.69 -73.33 -29.79
C GLU A 91 -1.76 -73.97 -28.73
N GLY A 92 -2.14 -73.96 -27.45
CA GLY A 92 -1.34 -74.55 -26.37
C GLY A 92 -0.09 -73.75 -25.99
N GLN A 93 0.06 -72.49 -26.48
CA GLN A 93 1.21 -71.65 -26.21
C GLN A 93 1.16 -71.09 -24.76
N ILE A 94 -0.01 -70.81 -24.22
CA ILE A 94 -0.21 -70.33 -22.85
C ILE A 94 -1.36 -71.10 -22.20
N THR A 95 -1.39 -71.07 -20.87
CA THR A 95 -2.53 -71.64 -20.09
C THR A 95 -3.60 -70.59 -19.87
N VAL A 96 -4.83 -71.03 -19.54
CA VAL A 96 -5.92 -70.14 -19.15
C VAL A 96 -5.52 -69.31 -17.92
N GLY A 97 -4.77 -69.92 -16.97
CA GLY A 97 -4.22 -69.19 -15.80
C GLY A 97 -3.30 -68.03 -16.19
N ASN A 98 -2.45 -68.22 -17.21
CA ASN A 98 -1.57 -67.18 -17.69
C ASN A 98 -2.35 -66.04 -18.32
N LEU A 99 -3.42 -66.30 -19.06
CA LEU A 99 -4.30 -65.28 -19.62
C LEU A 99 -5.01 -64.47 -18.54
N VAL A 100 -5.54 -65.10 -17.51
CA VAL A 100 -6.17 -64.44 -16.37
C VAL A 100 -5.16 -63.58 -15.62
N THR A 101 -3.92 -64.09 -15.40
CA THR A 101 -2.86 -63.33 -14.75
C THR A 101 -2.47 -62.11 -15.57
N PHE A 102 -2.40 -62.22 -16.90
CA PHE A 102 -2.09 -61.08 -17.77
C PHE A 102 -3.17 -60.01 -17.70
N ILE A 103 -4.46 -60.38 -17.71
CA ILE A 103 -5.57 -59.45 -17.54
C ILE A 103 -5.49 -58.74 -16.19
N SER A 104 -5.17 -59.47 -15.12
CA SER A 104 -5.00 -58.87 -13.78
C SER A 104 -3.84 -57.87 -13.73
N TYR A 105 -2.72 -58.16 -14.40
CA TYR A 105 -1.62 -57.22 -14.51
C TYR A 105 -1.95 -56.00 -15.37
N LEU A 106 -2.70 -56.18 -16.43
CA LEU A 106 -3.19 -55.08 -17.27
C LEU A 106 -4.06 -54.12 -16.45
N ASP A 107 -4.97 -54.66 -15.63
CA ASP A 107 -5.80 -53.85 -14.72
C ASP A 107 -4.95 -53.10 -13.67
N MET A 108 -3.97 -53.77 -13.07
CA MET A 108 -3.08 -53.15 -12.09
C MET A 108 -2.20 -52.04 -12.69
N LEU A 109 -1.92 -52.05 -14.00
CA LEU A 109 -1.11 -51.06 -14.67
C LEU A 109 -1.87 -49.76 -15.01
N VAL A 110 -3.17 -49.79 -15.14
CA VAL A 110 -3.99 -48.63 -15.53
C VAL A 110 -3.82 -47.49 -14.55
N TRP A 111 -3.96 -47.78 -13.26
CA TRP A 111 -3.86 -46.74 -12.21
C TRP A 111 -2.47 -46.07 -12.10
N PRO A 112 -1.34 -46.80 -12.05
CA PRO A 112 -0.02 -46.18 -12.07
C PRO A 112 0.26 -45.33 -13.30
N LEU A 113 -0.19 -45.73 -14.47
CA LEU A 113 -0.02 -44.94 -15.70
C LEU A 113 -0.77 -43.59 -15.65
N LEU A 114 -2.03 -43.64 -15.16
CA LEU A 114 -2.81 -42.42 -14.91
C LEU A 114 -2.16 -41.53 -13.84
N ALA A 115 -1.65 -42.12 -12.76
CA ALA A 115 -0.99 -41.43 -11.69
C ALA A 115 0.29 -40.69 -12.15
N ILE A 116 1.07 -41.27 -13.07
CA ILE A 116 2.23 -40.61 -13.68
C ILE A 116 1.81 -39.34 -14.42
N GLY A 117 0.72 -39.42 -15.21
CA GLY A 117 0.17 -38.24 -15.92
C GLY A 117 -0.27 -37.14 -14.97
N PHE A 118 -0.92 -37.54 -13.87
CA PHE A 118 -1.38 -36.62 -12.82
C PHE A 118 -0.20 -35.96 -12.06
N LEU A 119 0.82 -36.77 -11.72
CA LEU A 119 2.04 -36.29 -11.08
C LEU A 119 2.76 -35.25 -11.92
N PHE A 120 2.86 -35.50 -13.24
CA PHE A 120 3.49 -34.53 -14.14
C PHE A 120 2.78 -33.18 -14.15
N ASN A 121 1.45 -33.18 -14.25
CA ASN A 121 0.66 -31.94 -14.20
C ASN A 121 0.79 -31.19 -12.86
N THR A 122 0.73 -31.94 -11.75
CA THR A 122 0.86 -31.37 -10.40
C THR A 122 2.25 -30.76 -10.19
N THR A 123 3.31 -31.46 -10.63
CA THR A 123 4.69 -30.97 -10.55
C THR A 123 4.88 -29.69 -11.38
N GLN A 124 4.30 -29.62 -12.59
CA GLN A 124 4.39 -28.41 -13.40
C GLN A 124 3.69 -27.21 -12.75
N ARG A 125 2.49 -27.41 -12.18
CA ARG A 125 1.79 -26.35 -11.43
C ARG A 125 2.60 -25.92 -10.20
N GLY A 126 3.14 -26.88 -9.44
CA GLY A 126 3.98 -26.60 -8.30
C GLY A 126 5.21 -25.76 -8.65
N LYS A 127 5.89 -26.12 -9.76
CA LYS A 127 7.05 -25.36 -10.24
C LYS A 127 6.72 -23.91 -10.59
N VAL A 128 5.61 -23.66 -11.29
CA VAL A 128 5.18 -22.30 -11.64
C VAL A 128 4.82 -21.49 -10.39
N SER A 129 4.12 -22.09 -9.42
CA SER A 129 3.80 -21.44 -8.15
C SER A 129 5.06 -21.12 -7.34
N TYR A 130 6.01 -22.07 -7.28
CA TYR A 130 7.29 -21.86 -6.61
C TYR A 130 8.08 -20.70 -7.24
N GLN A 131 8.17 -20.67 -8.58
CA GLN A 131 8.86 -19.57 -9.28
C GLN A 131 8.24 -18.20 -9.00
N ARG A 132 6.90 -18.11 -8.88
CA ARG A 132 6.23 -16.86 -8.54
C ARG A 132 6.59 -16.39 -7.13
N ILE A 133 6.63 -17.32 -6.16
CA ILE A 133 7.03 -17.02 -4.79
C ILE A 133 8.50 -16.61 -4.75
N GLU A 134 9.37 -17.35 -5.42
CA GLU A 134 10.80 -17.05 -5.50
C GLU A 134 11.06 -15.68 -6.12
N ASN A 135 10.40 -15.35 -7.24
CA ASN A 135 10.49 -14.02 -7.86
C ASN A 135 10.03 -12.90 -6.93
N LEU A 136 9.02 -13.15 -6.08
CA LEU A 136 8.58 -12.15 -5.10
C LEU A 136 9.61 -12.01 -3.96
N LEU A 137 10.12 -13.11 -3.44
CA LEU A 137 11.10 -13.12 -2.35
C LEU A 137 12.49 -12.64 -2.78
N SER A 138 12.83 -12.80 -4.05
CA SER A 138 14.12 -12.35 -4.60
C SER A 138 14.13 -10.86 -4.99
N GLN A 139 13.00 -10.15 -4.85
CA GLN A 139 12.99 -8.70 -5.06
C GLN A 139 13.75 -8.02 -3.92
N GLU A 140 14.87 -7.45 -4.24
CA GLU A 140 15.62 -6.62 -3.30
C GLU A 140 15.02 -5.23 -3.22
N SER A 141 15.02 -4.66 -2.02
CA SER A 141 14.62 -3.25 -1.86
C SER A 141 15.63 -2.36 -2.59
N PRO A 142 15.18 -1.35 -3.37
CA PRO A 142 16.09 -0.39 -3.99
C PRO A 142 16.85 0.45 -2.96
N VAL A 143 16.31 0.57 -1.76
CA VAL A 143 16.95 1.26 -0.63
C VAL A 143 17.41 0.20 0.37
N GLN A 144 18.71 0.15 0.62
CA GLN A 144 19.36 -0.82 1.50
C GLN A 144 20.19 -0.12 2.57
N ASP A 145 20.42 -0.82 3.67
CA ASP A 145 21.37 -0.36 4.67
C ASP A 145 22.80 -0.41 4.11
N PRO A 146 23.66 0.53 4.51
CA PRO A 146 25.07 0.50 4.12
C PRO A 146 25.79 -0.71 4.72
N GLU A 147 26.85 -1.18 4.06
CA GLU A 147 27.66 -2.31 4.54
C GLU A 147 28.33 -2.00 5.90
N PHE A 148 28.72 -0.74 6.10
CA PHE A 148 29.32 -0.23 7.35
C PHE A 148 28.52 0.98 7.85
N PRO A 149 27.40 0.77 8.54
CA PRO A 149 26.57 1.87 9.02
C PRO A 149 27.27 2.66 10.13
N LEU A 150 27.01 3.97 10.15
CA LEU A 150 27.41 4.82 11.26
C LEU A 150 26.59 4.46 12.50
N ASP A 151 27.27 4.33 13.65
CA ASP A 151 26.61 4.15 14.94
C ASP A 151 26.35 5.51 15.61
N GLY A 152 25.24 5.60 16.37
CA GLY A 152 24.96 6.79 17.19
C GLY A 152 24.42 7.97 16.37
N ILE A 153 23.22 7.80 15.81
CA ILE A 153 22.53 8.88 15.12
C ILE A 153 22.01 9.93 16.13
N GLU A 154 22.30 11.19 15.90
CA GLU A 154 21.83 12.31 16.70
C GLU A 154 21.09 13.32 15.82
N ASN A 155 20.03 13.91 16.37
CA ASN A 155 19.37 15.03 15.72
C ASN A 155 20.29 16.25 15.69
N GLY A 156 20.44 16.84 14.52
CA GLY A 156 21.28 17.98 14.29
C GLY A 156 20.76 18.85 13.15
N ARG A 157 21.68 19.54 12.49
CA ARG A 157 21.35 20.30 11.28
C ARG A 157 20.97 19.35 10.16
N LEU A 158 19.81 19.60 9.57
CA LEU A 158 19.32 18.92 8.38
C LEU A 158 19.66 19.76 7.15
N GLU A 159 20.30 19.16 6.14
CA GLU A 159 20.71 19.87 4.92
C GLU A 159 20.30 19.05 3.70
N TYR A 160 19.56 19.69 2.80
CA TYR A 160 19.22 19.15 1.49
C TYR A 160 20.14 19.75 0.44
N ALA A 161 20.85 18.91 -0.28
CA ALA A 161 21.71 19.23 -1.40
C ALA A 161 21.38 18.29 -2.57
N ILE A 162 20.19 18.47 -3.15
CA ILE A 162 19.65 17.63 -4.22
C ILE A 162 19.77 18.34 -5.54
N ASP A 163 20.59 17.84 -6.44
CA ASP A 163 20.71 18.37 -7.81
C ASP A 163 19.52 17.88 -8.66
N SER A 164 19.17 16.60 -8.58
CA SER A 164 18.00 16.05 -9.25
C SER A 164 17.49 14.77 -8.60
N PHE A 165 16.17 14.56 -8.69
CA PHE A 165 15.49 13.31 -8.36
C PHE A 165 14.36 13.06 -9.35
N ALA A 166 14.29 11.84 -9.89
CA ALA A 166 13.23 11.38 -10.80
C ALA A 166 12.44 10.23 -10.17
N PHE A 167 11.12 10.30 -10.27
CA PHE A 167 10.23 9.20 -9.94
C PHE A 167 9.78 8.50 -11.23
N GLU A 168 10.04 7.19 -11.36
CA GLU A 168 9.67 6.40 -12.56
C GLU A 168 10.06 7.07 -13.90
N ASN A 169 11.23 7.70 -13.97
CA ASN A 169 11.76 8.47 -15.12
C ASN A 169 11.11 9.85 -15.36
N GLU A 170 10.24 10.32 -14.47
CA GLU A 170 9.76 11.71 -14.51
C GLU A 170 10.57 12.55 -13.51
N GLU A 171 11.25 13.59 -14.00
CA GLU A 171 12.02 14.50 -13.16
C GLU A 171 11.07 15.22 -12.20
N THR A 172 11.21 14.93 -10.92
CA THR A 172 10.27 15.35 -9.87
C THR A 172 10.84 16.52 -9.05
N LEU A 173 12.14 16.51 -8.79
CA LEU A 173 12.83 17.58 -8.04
C LEU A 173 14.13 17.96 -8.74
N THR A 174 14.42 19.27 -8.76
CA THR A 174 15.61 19.82 -9.38
C THR A 174 16.10 21.03 -8.56
N ASP A 175 17.40 21.09 -8.32
CA ASP A 175 18.09 22.21 -7.64
C ASP A 175 17.47 22.57 -6.27
N ILE A 176 17.33 21.57 -5.40
CA ILE A 176 16.79 21.73 -4.04
C ILE A 176 17.93 21.86 -3.04
N HIS A 177 18.22 23.09 -2.66
CA HIS A 177 19.31 23.41 -1.71
C HIS A 177 18.79 24.28 -0.57
N PHE A 178 18.78 23.73 0.65
CA PHE A 178 18.47 24.47 1.87
C PHE A 178 19.01 23.75 3.10
N SER A 179 19.05 24.47 4.22
CA SER A 179 19.41 23.87 5.51
C SER A 179 18.48 24.35 6.62
N LEU A 180 18.23 23.47 7.57
CA LEU A 180 17.40 23.66 8.74
C LEU A 180 18.24 23.35 9.99
N ALA A 181 18.32 24.27 10.93
CA ALA A 181 19.00 24.01 12.19
C ALA A 181 18.11 23.12 13.10
N LYS A 182 18.74 22.43 14.04
CA LYS A 182 18.03 21.70 15.08
C LYS A 182 17.07 22.63 15.82
N GLY A 183 15.85 22.15 16.05
CA GLY A 183 14.81 22.91 16.76
C GLY A 183 14.02 23.89 15.90
N GLN A 184 14.36 24.04 14.62
CA GLN A 184 13.59 24.89 13.70
C GLN A 184 12.40 24.18 13.11
N THR A 185 11.37 24.97 12.76
CA THR A 185 10.20 24.52 12.01
C THR A 185 10.32 24.91 10.54
N LEU A 186 10.20 23.91 9.65
CA LEU A 186 10.13 24.07 8.19
C LEU A 186 8.69 24.01 7.71
N GLY A 187 8.23 25.01 6.98
CA GLY A 187 7.00 25.01 6.22
C GLY A 187 7.25 24.70 4.75
N LEU A 188 6.66 23.69 4.20
CA LEU A 188 6.68 23.35 2.76
C LEU A 188 5.31 23.64 2.15
N VAL A 189 5.24 24.61 1.25
CA VAL A 189 3.99 25.02 0.60
C VAL A 189 4.13 25.02 -0.92
N GLY A 190 3.02 25.07 -1.62
CA GLY A 190 2.97 25.02 -3.08
C GLY A 190 1.78 24.24 -3.60
N GLN A 191 1.56 24.27 -4.90
CA GLN A 191 0.45 23.57 -5.55
C GLN A 191 0.56 22.05 -5.37
N THR A 192 -0.56 21.34 -5.57
CA THR A 192 -0.57 19.87 -5.64
C THR A 192 0.37 19.41 -6.76
N GLY A 193 1.19 18.40 -6.49
CA GLY A 193 2.18 17.90 -7.46
C GLY A 193 3.49 18.72 -7.53
N SER A 194 3.70 19.73 -6.66
CA SER A 194 4.93 20.53 -6.69
C SER A 194 6.19 19.84 -6.12
N GLY A 195 6.07 18.62 -5.55
CA GLY A 195 7.19 17.85 -5.01
C GLY A 195 7.33 17.84 -3.48
N LYS A 196 6.39 18.44 -2.71
CA LYS A 196 6.45 18.49 -1.23
C LYS A 196 6.59 17.11 -0.58
N THR A 197 5.68 16.20 -0.90
CA THR A 197 5.72 14.82 -0.39
C THR A 197 6.95 14.05 -0.87
N SER A 198 7.46 14.36 -2.06
CA SER A 198 8.71 13.74 -2.56
C SER A 198 9.91 14.10 -1.69
N LEU A 199 10.03 15.36 -1.24
CA LEU A 199 11.09 15.78 -0.30
C LEU A 199 11.01 15.00 1.03
N ILE A 200 9.81 14.76 1.53
CA ILE A 200 9.60 13.97 2.75
C ILE A 200 9.98 12.50 2.53
N LYS A 201 9.58 11.92 1.42
CA LYS A 201 9.89 10.50 1.08
C LYS A 201 11.39 10.26 0.95
N LEU A 202 12.13 11.23 0.43
CA LEU A 202 13.59 11.19 0.37
C LEU A 202 14.22 11.26 1.77
N LEU A 203 13.69 12.09 2.67
CA LEU A 203 14.17 12.15 4.05
C LEU A 203 13.91 10.85 4.82
N LEU A 204 12.73 10.25 4.61
CA LEU A 204 12.36 8.95 5.20
C LEU A 204 13.12 7.77 4.55
N ARG A 205 13.92 8.04 3.52
CA ARG A 205 14.56 7.04 2.68
C ARG A 205 13.57 5.97 2.22
N GLU A 206 12.41 6.40 1.71
CA GLU A 206 11.56 5.54 0.87
C GLU A 206 12.20 5.38 -0.53
N TYR A 207 12.96 6.41 -0.94
CA TYR A 207 13.79 6.47 -2.14
C TYR A 207 15.12 7.13 -1.78
N ASP A 208 16.18 6.77 -2.46
CA ASP A 208 17.46 7.48 -2.39
C ASP A 208 17.52 8.57 -3.48
N VAL A 209 18.30 9.63 -3.23
CA VAL A 209 18.49 10.75 -4.16
C VAL A 209 19.34 10.29 -5.35
N ASP A 210 18.95 10.64 -6.59
CA ASP A 210 19.69 10.26 -7.80
C ASP A 210 21.02 11.03 -7.89
N LYS A 211 20.95 12.36 -7.73
CA LYS A 211 22.15 13.23 -7.72
C LYS A 211 22.07 14.19 -6.55
N GLY A 212 23.13 14.21 -5.76
CA GLY A 212 23.20 14.95 -4.51
C GLY A 212 22.99 14.06 -3.31
N ALA A 213 22.66 14.66 -2.16
CA ALA A 213 22.43 13.97 -0.90
C ALA A 213 21.59 14.80 0.08
N ILE A 214 21.09 14.13 1.11
CA ILE A 214 20.52 14.77 2.30
C ILE A 214 21.45 14.45 3.46
N TYR A 215 21.83 15.49 4.20
CA TYR A 215 22.73 15.34 5.34
C TYR A 215 22.00 15.59 6.65
N LEU A 216 22.25 14.75 7.63
CA LEU A 216 21.82 14.95 9.01
C LEU A 216 23.07 15.05 9.89
N ASN A 217 23.21 16.17 10.59
CA ASN A 217 24.38 16.47 11.43
C ASN A 217 25.73 16.35 10.70
N GLY A 218 25.74 16.69 9.38
CA GLY A 218 26.93 16.64 8.52
C GLY A 218 27.25 15.28 7.89
N HIS A 219 26.48 14.24 8.18
CA HIS A 219 26.61 12.91 7.58
C HIS A 219 25.48 12.66 6.59
N ASP A 220 25.77 11.98 5.49
CA ASP A 220 24.75 11.56 4.54
C ASP A 220 23.78 10.59 5.23
N ILE A 221 22.47 10.79 5.02
CA ILE A 221 21.46 9.91 5.63
C ILE A 221 21.57 8.45 5.13
N ARG A 222 22.24 8.22 4.00
CA ARG A 222 22.53 6.89 3.45
C ARG A 222 23.58 6.11 4.24
N ASP A 223 24.39 6.80 5.06
CA ASP A 223 25.42 6.17 5.89
C ASP A 223 24.85 5.57 7.19
N TYR A 224 23.59 5.85 7.53
CA TYR A 224 22.91 5.29 8.70
C TYR A 224 22.04 4.08 8.34
N ARG A 225 21.82 3.19 9.34
CA ARG A 225 20.78 2.16 9.22
C ARG A 225 19.40 2.82 9.08
N LEU A 226 18.56 2.26 8.24
CA LEU A 226 17.19 2.75 8.05
C LEU A 226 16.38 2.78 9.35
N THR A 227 16.56 1.74 10.19
CA THR A 227 15.89 1.67 11.49
C THR A 227 16.29 2.80 12.42
N ASP A 228 17.59 3.14 12.45
CA ASP A 228 18.12 4.18 13.33
C ASP A 228 17.70 5.57 12.83
N LEU A 229 17.82 5.82 11.52
CA LEU A 229 17.35 7.05 10.89
C LEU A 229 15.86 7.30 11.16
N ARG A 230 15.03 6.29 10.91
CA ARG A 230 13.56 6.39 11.08
C ARG A 230 13.14 6.45 12.55
N SER A 231 13.95 5.95 13.48
CA SER A 231 13.66 6.06 14.92
C SER A 231 13.69 7.51 15.44
N LEU A 232 14.43 8.41 14.77
CA LEU A 232 14.41 9.84 15.07
C LEU A 232 13.14 10.56 14.59
N MET A 233 12.38 9.92 13.69
CA MET A 233 11.31 10.56 12.93
C MET A 233 9.94 10.09 13.38
N GLY A 234 9.04 11.04 13.62
CA GLY A 234 7.61 10.80 13.69
C GLY A 234 6.96 11.30 12.42
N TYR A 235 6.28 10.44 11.69
CA TYR A 235 5.68 10.78 10.40
C TYR A 235 4.16 10.62 10.43
N VAL A 236 3.45 11.66 10.03
CA VAL A 236 2.02 11.66 9.80
C VAL A 236 1.77 11.84 8.31
N PRO A 237 1.40 10.78 7.58
CA PRO A 237 1.17 10.85 6.14
C PRO A 237 -0.12 11.60 5.79
N GLN A 238 -0.22 12.06 4.56
CA GLN A 238 -1.42 12.70 4.02
C GLN A 238 -2.63 11.76 4.10
N ASP A 239 -2.47 10.49 3.70
CA ASP A 239 -3.50 9.45 3.84
C ASP A 239 -3.34 8.72 5.18
N GLN A 240 -4.20 9.01 6.14
CA GLN A 240 -4.15 8.42 7.47
C GLN A 240 -4.67 6.99 7.45
N PHE A 241 -3.80 6.04 7.67
CA PHE A 241 -4.15 4.65 7.86
C PHE A 241 -4.30 4.31 9.35
N LEU A 242 -5.46 3.75 9.71
CA LEU A 242 -5.71 3.19 11.04
C LEU A 242 -5.98 1.70 10.93
N PHE A 243 -5.37 0.94 11.84
CA PHE A 243 -5.56 -0.51 11.91
C PHE A 243 -6.93 -0.84 12.52
N ALA A 244 -7.51 -1.97 12.10
CA ALA A 244 -8.76 -2.49 12.66
C ALA A 244 -8.52 -3.10 14.06
N THR A 245 -8.20 -2.24 15.01
CA THR A 245 -7.93 -2.57 16.43
C THR A 245 -8.43 -1.43 17.32
N SER A 246 -8.12 -1.44 18.63
CA SER A 246 -8.51 -0.36 19.54
C SER A 246 -7.84 0.98 19.21
N ILE A 247 -8.43 2.09 19.66
CA ILE A 247 -7.79 3.42 19.59
C ILE A 247 -6.46 3.40 20.34
N LEU A 248 -6.43 2.76 21.50
CA LEU A 248 -5.23 2.59 22.33
C LEU A 248 -4.09 1.94 21.54
N ASP A 249 -4.35 0.79 20.91
CA ASP A 249 -3.34 0.04 20.15
C ASP A 249 -2.90 0.80 18.88
N ASN A 250 -3.82 1.54 18.28
CA ASN A 250 -3.48 2.41 17.14
C ASN A 250 -2.48 3.50 17.54
N ILE A 251 -2.65 4.11 18.70
CA ILE A 251 -1.75 5.17 19.19
C ILE A 251 -0.40 4.57 19.62
N ARG A 252 -0.42 3.43 20.32
CA ARG A 252 0.78 2.72 20.79
C ARG A 252 1.50 1.92 19.71
N PHE A 253 1.13 2.03 18.46
CA PHE A 253 1.63 1.17 17.37
C PHE A 253 3.15 1.07 17.32
N GLY A 254 3.86 2.18 17.53
CA GLY A 254 5.34 2.21 17.52
C GLY A 254 6.00 1.61 18.79
N ASN A 255 5.28 1.60 19.92
CA ASN A 255 5.74 1.01 21.19
C ASN A 255 4.54 0.59 22.05
N PRO A 256 4.12 -0.69 22.02
CA PRO A 256 2.97 -1.20 22.76
C PRO A 256 3.08 -1.09 24.30
N ASN A 257 4.32 -0.94 24.83
CA ASN A 257 4.58 -0.91 26.28
C ASN A 257 4.44 0.47 26.91
N LEU A 258 4.13 1.51 26.14
CA LEU A 258 3.94 2.86 26.68
C LEU A 258 2.76 2.91 27.65
N PRO A 259 2.87 3.65 28.78
CA PRO A 259 1.79 3.76 29.75
C PRO A 259 0.59 4.54 29.18
N LEU A 260 -0.59 4.33 29.75
CA LEU A 260 -1.82 5.04 29.35
C LEU A 260 -1.65 6.56 29.47
N SER A 261 -0.93 7.03 30.50
CA SER A 261 -0.65 8.46 30.68
C SER A 261 0.05 9.11 29.49
N ALA A 262 0.99 8.41 28.84
CA ALA A 262 1.65 8.90 27.62
C ALA A 262 0.65 8.98 26.44
N VAL A 263 -0.28 8.02 26.35
CA VAL A 263 -1.35 8.05 25.35
C VAL A 263 -2.28 9.23 25.55
N GLU A 264 -2.68 9.47 26.79
CA GLU A 264 -3.54 10.63 27.15
C GLU A 264 -2.84 11.95 26.82
N GLU A 265 -1.55 12.08 27.12
CA GLU A 265 -0.78 13.28 26.82
C GLU A 265 -0.68 13.52 25.31
N ALA A 266 -0.30 12.50 24.53
CA ALA A 266 -0.23 12.60 23.07
C ALA A 266 -1.59 12.97 22.45
N THR A 267 -2.70 12.44 22.99
CA THR A 267 -4.04 12.77 22.49
C THR A 267 -4.50 14.17 22.89
N LYS A 268 -4.06 14.70 24.04
CA LYS A 268 -4.27 16.10 24.41
C LYS A 268 -3.50 17.06 23.52
N LEU A 269 -2.24 16.74 23.20
CA LEU A 269 -1.45 17.52 22.25
C LEU A 269 -2.10 17.59 20.86
N ALA A 270 -2.61 16.47 20.37
CA ALA A 270 -3.32 16.37 19.09
C ALA A 270 -4.80 16.82 19.16
N ARG A 271 -5.28 17.31 20.29
CA ARG A 271 -6.67 17.78 20.50
C ARG A 271 -7.74 16.75 20.17
N VAL A 272 -7.50 15.46 20.43
CA VAL A 272 -8.47 14.38 20.20
C VAL A 272 -8.88 13.66 21.48
N TYR A 273 -8.29 14.01 22.63
CA TYR A 273 -8.56 13.37 23.92
C TYR A 273 -10.05 13.37 24.29
N GLN A 274 -10.72 14.52 24.19
CA GLN A 274 -12.12 14.64 24.56
C GLN A 274 -13.02 13.80 23.62
N ASP A 275 -12.76 13.82 22.32
CA ASP A 275 -13.47 12.96 21.36
C ASP A 275 -13.42 11.49 21.75
N ILE A 276 -12.26 11.02 22.24
CA ILE A 276 -12.06 9.62 22.62
C ILE A 276 -12.81 9.31 23.92
N VAL A 277 -12.71 10.17 24.93
CA VAL A 277 -13.34 9.96 26.24
C VAL A 277 -14.87 9.97 26.14
N ASP A 278 -15.43 10.74 25.22
CA ASP A 278 -16.87 10.80 24.96
C ASP A 278 -17.40 9.57 24.20
N MET A 279 -16.52 8.70 23.69
CA MET A 279 -16.93 7.43 23.09
C MET A 279 -17.34 6.41 24.16
N PRO A 280 -18.32 5.53 23.89
CA PRO A 280 -18.83 4.57 24.87
C PRO A 280 -17.77 3.65 25.50
N GLN A 281 -16.69 3.35 24.78
CA GLN A 281 -15.60 2.48 25.24
C GLN A 281 -14.28 3.26 25.41
N GLY A 282 -14.28 4.60 25.25
CA GLY A 282 -13.08 5.42 25.37
C GLY A 282 -11.93 4.91 24.50
N PHE A 283 -10.76 4.73 25.09
CA PHE A 283 -9.55 4.23 24.40
C PHE A 283 -9.66 2.78 23.91
N ASP A 284 -10.55 1.98 24.47
CA ASP A 284 -10.80 0.58 24.06
C ASP A 284 -11.77 0.48 22.87
N THR A 285 -12.26 1.62 22.37
CA THR A 285 -13.13 1.67 21.20
C THR A 285 -12.44 1.03 20.00
N LEU A 286 -13.08 -0.01 19.41
CA LEU A 286 -12.58 -0.68 18.22
C LEU A 286 -12.84 0.17 16.98
N ILE A 287 -11.77 0.40 16.22
CA ILE A 287 -11.85 1.10 14.95
C ILE A 287 -12.16 0.06 13.87
N GLY A 288 -13.20 0.31 13.07
CA GLY A 288 -13.52 -0.49 11.90
C GLY A 288 -12.41 -0.44 10.85
N GLU A 289 -12.52 -1.29 9.82
CA GLU A 289 -11.54 -1.35 8.74
C GLU A 289 -11.29 0.05 8.16
N LYS A 290 -9.99 0.46 8.10
CA LYS A 290 -9.53 1.79 7.66
C LYS A 290 -10.11 2.97 8.47
N GLY A 291 -10.58 2.75 9.71
CA GLY A 291 -11.13 3.80 10.56
C GLY A 291 -12.47 4.36 10.07
N VAL A 292 -13.32 3.56 9.44
CA VAL A 292 -14.61 4.01 8.83
C VAL A 292 -15.56 4.64 9.85
N SER A 293 -15.45 4.27 11.13
CA SER A 293 -16.29 4.80 12.23
C SER A 293 -15.90 6.21 12.71
N LEU A 294 -14.79 6.79 12.23
CA LEU A 294 -14.27 8.08 12.66
C LEU A 294 -14.41 9.14 11.56
N SER A 295 -14.59 10.40 11.96
CA SER A 295 -14.51 11.54 11.02
C SER A 295 -13.09 11.72 10.48
N GLY A 296 -12.95 12.43 9.35
CA GLY A 296 -11.63 12.74 8.77
C GLY A 296 -10.70 13.43 9.76
N GLY A 297 -11.17 14.46 10.46
CA GLY A 297 -10.39 15.18 11.45
C GLY A 297 -10.00 14.33 12.67
N GLN A 298 -10.88 13.40 13.11
CA GLN A 298 -10.54 12.46 14.18
C GLN A 298 -9.43 11.49 13.73
N LYS A 299 -9.49 10.98 12.50
CA LYS A 299 -8.45 10.10 11.94
C LYS A 299 -7.09 10.83 11.88
N GLN A 300 -7.09 12.07 11.40
CA GLN A 300 -5.87 12.89 11.35
C GLN A 300 -5.26 13.08 12.74
N ARG A 301 -6.07 13.52 13.71
CA ARG A 301 -5.61 13.74 15.08
C ARG A 301 -5.14 12.47 15.79
N LEU A 302 -5.76 11.32 15.51
CA LEU A 302 -5.26 10.02 15.99
C LEU A 302 -3.93 9.63 15.37
N ALA A 303 -3.75 9.84 14.07
CA ALA A 303 -2.47 9.61 13.40
C ALA A 303 -1.37 10.54 13.93
N MET A 304 -1.71 11.79 14.25
CA MET A 304 -0.79 12.73 14.92
C MET A 304 -0.41 12.23 16.32
N SER A 305 -1.38 11.75 17.12
CA SER A 305 -1.13 11.18 18.45
C SER A 305 -0.17 10.00 18.38
N ARG A 306 -0.32 9.11 17.36
CA ARG A 306 0.57 7.98 17.10
C ARG A 306 2.01 8.43 16.81
N ALA A 307 2.19 9.51 16.06
CA ALA A 307 3.52 10.03 15.76
C ALA A 307 4.15 10.77 16.95
N MET A 308 3.34 11.53 17.71
CA MET A 308 3.80 12.34 18.84
C MET A 308 4.12 11.53 20.10
N ILE A 309 3.46 10.39 20.33
CA ILE A 309 3.67 9.57 21.54
C ILE A 309 5.10 9.04 21.65
N LEU A 310 5.81 8.90 20.56
CA LEU A 310 7.21 8.48 20.53
C LEU A 310 8.17 9.62 20.85
N ASP A 311 7.66 10.83 20.99
CA ASP A 311 8.42 12.06 21.24
C ASP A 311 9.61 12.24 20.28
N PRO A 312 9.41 12.12 18.95
CA PRO A 312 10.49 12.04 17.96
C PRO A 312 11.29 13.33 17.91
N ASP A 313 12.57 13.22 17.55
CA ASP A 313 13.44 14.39 17.34
C ASP A 313 13.06 15.21 16.11
N ILE A 314 12.55 14.57 15.07
CA ILE A 314 12.05 15.19 13.85
C ILE A 314 10.59 14.75 13.65
N LEU A 315 9.65 15.69 13.74
CA LEU A 315 8.24 15.46 13.47
C LEU A 315 7.90 15.95 12.05
N ILE A 316 7.29 15.09 11.27
CA ILE A 316 6.88 15.36 9.89
C ILE A 316 5.36 15.27 9.79
N LEU A 317 4.72 16.37 9.43
CA LEU A 317 3.28 16.49 9.22
C LEU A 317 3.01 16.74 7.73
N ASP A 318 2.66 15.68 7.00
CA ASP A 318 2.41 15.78 5.55
C ASP A 318 0.92 15.99 5.30
N ASP A 319 0.53 17.25 5.04
CA ASP A 319 -0.86 17.72 4.82
C ASP A 319 -1.88 17.18 5.86
N SER A 320 -1.38 16.94 7.06
CA SER A 320 -2.10 16.21 8.10
C SER A 320 -3.05 17.10 8.94
N LEU A 321 -3.20 18.37 8.58
CA LEU A 321 -4.11 19.34 9.22
C LEU A 321 -5.29 19.74 8.32
N SER A 322 -5.35 19.26 7.10
CA SER A 322 -6.32 19.70 6.07
C SER A 322 -7.79 19.37 6.40
N ALA A 323 -8.06 18.31 7.14
CA ALA A 323 -9.42 17.91 7.56
C ALA A 323 -9.79 18.39 8.99
N VAL A 324 -8.93 19.24 9.59
CA VAL A 324 -9.17 19.81 10.92
C VAL A 324 -9.69 21.24 10.77
N ASP A 325 -10.60 21.65 11.64
CA ASP A 325 -11.09 23.02 11.67
C ASP A 325 -10.00 24.02 12.10
N ALA A 326 -10.13 25.29 11.69
CA ALA A 326 -9.10 26.29 11.89
C ALA A 326 -8.75 26.54 13.37
N LYS A 327 -9.72 26.45 14.28
CA LYS A 327 -9.50 26.64 15.72
C LYS A 327 -8.68 25.51 16.32
N THR A 328 -9.00 24.27 15.94
CA THR A 328 -8.27 23.07 16.37
C THR A 328 -6.87 23.02 15.73
N GLU A 329 -6.73 23.38 14.45
CA GLU A 329 -5.44 23.52 13.76
C GLU A 329 -4.53 24.48 14.51
N TYR A 330 -4.99 25.70 14.78
CA TYR A 330 -4.22 26.70 15.54
C TYR A 330 -3.75 26.17 16.89
N ALA A 331 -4.66 25.52 17.64
CA ALA A 331 -4.36 24.98 18.97
C ALA A 331 -3.33 23.83 18.92
N ILE A 332 -3.35 23.00 17.86
CA ILE A 332 -2.34 21.94 17.65
C ILE A 332 -0.98 22.57 17.36
N ILE A 333 -0.92 23.55 16.46
CA ILE A 333 0.34 24.22 16.08
C ILE A 333 0.94 24.94 17.29
N ASP A 334 0.13 25.58 18.10
CA ASP A 334 0.56 26.26 19.32
C ASP A 334 1.13 25.25 20.36
N ASN A 335 0.46 24.13 20.57
CA ASN A 335 0.99 23.02 21.38
C ASN A 335 2.34 22.52 20.87
N LEU A 336 2.49 22.33 19.54
CA LEU A 336 3.74 21.87 18.95
C LEU A 336 4.87 22.89 19.15
N LYS A 337 4.59 24.18 18.99
CA LYS A 337 5.53 25.27 19.20
C LYS A 337 6.03 25.32 20.65
N GLU A 338 5.15 25.09 21.62
CA GLU A 338 5.52 25.09 23.04
C GLU A 338 6.33 23.86 23.44
N THR A 339 5.92 22.68 22.98
CA THR A 339 6.48 21.39 23.42
C THR A 339 7.72 20.95 22.64
N ARG A 340 7.98 21.53 21.46
CA ARG A 340 9.04 21.08 20.56
C ARG A 340 10.13 22.13 20.27
N LYS A 341 10.41 23.01 21.21
CA LYS A 341 11.39 24.13 21.04
C LYS A 341 12.80 23.69 20.62
N ASP A 342 13.23 22.49 21.06
CA ASP A 342 14.55 21.92 20.77
C ASP A 342 14.49 20.78 19.73
N LYS A 343 13.32 20.56 19.12
CA LYS A 343 13.04 19.47 18.18
C LYS A 343 12.58 20.00 16.84
N THR A 344 13.08 19.41 15.77
CA THR A 344 12.77 19.82 14.41
C THR A 344 11.34 19.42 14.02
N THR A 345 10.63 20.33 13.35
CA THR A 345 9.30 20.05 12.82
C THR A 345 9.23 20.41 11.33
N ILE A 346 8.69 19.54 10.51
CA ILE A 346 8.46 19.77 9.08
C ILE A 346 6.95 19.68 8.83
N ILE A 347 6.38 20.73 8.27
CA ILE A 347 4.95 20.81 8.00
C ILE A 347 4.76 21.07 6.50
N THR A 348 4.11 20.15 5.81
CA THR A 348 3.56 20.47 4.49
C THR A 348 2.12 20.91 4.65
N ALA A 349 1.73 21.93 3.96
CA ALA A 349 0.39 22.46 4.08
C ALA A 349 -0.10 23.05 2.74
N HIS A 350 -1.40 22.90 2.52
CA HIS A 350 -2.15 23.65 1.52
C HIS A 350 -2.73 24.94 2.09
N ARG A 351 -3.04 24.95 3.38
CA ARG A 351 -3.43 26.17 4.13
C ARG A 351 -2.18 26.83 4.69
N LEU A 352 -1.95 28.08 4.29
CA LEU A 352 -0.77 28.82 4.74
C LEU A 352 -0.81 29.16 6.23
N SER A 353 -2.00 29.16 6.87
CA SER A 353 -2.18 29.32 8.33
C SER A 353 -1.32 28.35 9.14
N ALA A 354 -1.16 27.12 8.65
CA ALA A 354 -0.38 26.07 9.34
C ALA A 354 1.12 26.35 9.40
N VAL A 355 1.66 27.21 8.55
CA VAL A 355 3.11 27.46 8.43
C VAL A 355 3.51 28.91 8.74
N VAL A 356 2.57 29.79 9.09
CA VAL A 356 2.85 31.22 9.41
C VAL A 356 3.95 31.37 10.48
N HIS A 357 4.04 30.44 11.42
CA HIS A 357 5.01 30.47 12.51
C HIS A 357 6.31 29.69 12.22
N ALA A 358 6.48 29.16 11.01
CA ALA A 358 7.68 28.43 10.64
C ALA A 358 8.91 29.36 10.57
N ASP A 359 10.06 28.85 11.00
CA ASP A 359 11.34 29.57 10.93
C ASP A 359 11.85 29.71 9.50
N LEU A 360 11.50 28.76 8.67
CA LEU A 360 11.79 28.75 7.25
C LEU A 360 10.57 28.23 6.48
N ILE A 361 10.11 28.98 5.51
CA ILE A 361 9.06 28.56 4.58
C ILE A 361 9.68 28.44 3.18
N LEU A 362 9.42 27.32 2.52
CA LEU A 362 9.83 27.07 1.14
C LEU A 362 8.57 26.92 0.28
N VAL A 363 8.50 27.70 -0.78
CA VAL A 363 7.46 27.59 -1.79
C VAL A 363 8.00 26.74 -2.94
N LEU A 364 7.36 25.60 -3.17
CA LEU A 364 7.71 24.69 -4.25
C LEU A 364 6.78 24.85 -5.43
N GLN A 365 7.35 24.89 -6.63
CA GLN A 365 6.63 24.85 -7.90
C GLN A 365 7.42 24.02 -8.91
N ASN A 366 6.76 23.04 -9.55
CA ASN A 366 7.38 22.18 -10.56
C ASN A 366 8.71 21.55 -10.11
N GLY A 367 8.79 21.10 -8.87
CA GLY A 367 10.00 20.47 -8.33
C GLY A 367 11.15 21.40 -7.95
N GLN A 368 10.95 22.71 -7.93
CA GLN A 368 11.96 23.71 -7.59
C GLN A 368 11.48 24.63 -6.46
N ILE A 369 12.42 25.21 -5.71
CA ILE A 369 12.15 26.24 -4.71
C ILE A 369 12.10 27.60 -5.43
N ILE A 370 10.91 28.22 -5.48
CA ILE A 370 10.71 29.51 -6.13
C ILE A 370 10.77 30.68 -5.14
N GLU A 371 10.41 30.48 -3.87
CA GLU A 371 10.46 31.48 -2.82
C GLU A 371 10.93 30.81 -1.53
N ARG A 372 11.71 31.56 -0.72
CA ARG A 372 12.16 31.14 0.61
C ARG A 372 12.23 32.29 1.56
N GLY A 373 11.85 32.09 2.81
CA GLY A 373 11.94 33.14 3.87
C GLY A 373 11.03 32.81 5.04
N ARG A 374 10.87 33.77 5.94
CA ARG A 374 9.83 33.75 6.97
C ARG A 374 8.53 34.31 6.39
N HIS A 375 7.46 34.14 7.12
CA HIS A 375 6.13 34.65 6.72
C HIS A 375 6.15 36.12 6.30
N GLU A 376 6.76 37.00 7.14
CA GLU A 376 6.85 38.44 6.90
C GLU A 376 7.68 38.76 5.65
N ASP A 377 8.78 38.04 5.45
CA ASP A 377 9.65 38.20 4.29
C ASP A 377 8.93 37.85 2.99
N LEU A 378 8.21 36.74 3.01
CA LEU A 378 7.45 36.24 1.86
C LEU A 378 6.23 37.11 1.52
N LEU A 379 5.60 37.72 2.51
CA LEU A 379 4.55 38.71 2.28
C LEU A 379 5.10 39.96 1.59
N ALA A 380 6.30 40.41 1.99
CA ALA A 380 6.96 41.57 1.42
C ALA A 380 7.43 41.36 -0.03
N LEU A 381 7.66 40.09 -0.46
CA LEU A 381 8.03 39.75 -1.85
C LEU A 381 6.88 39.89 -2.85
N ASP A 382 5.62 39.95 -2.38
CA ASP A 382 4.41 40.00 -3.21
C ASP A 382 4.35 38.89 -4.29
N GLY A 383 4.95 37.76 -4.00
CA GLY A 383 5.02 36.57 -4.87
C GLY A 383 3.84 35.62 -4.72
N TRP A 384 4.05 34.37 -5.09
CA TRP A 384 3.04 33.32 -5.00
C TRP A 384 2.51 33.15 -3.57
N TYR A 385 3.41 33.21 -2.57
CA TYR A 385 3.03 33.05 -1.17
C TYR A 385 2.07 34.18 -0.72
N ALA A 386 2.41 35.43 -0.99
CA ALA A 386 1.61 36.58 -0.59
C ALA A 386 0.22 36.56 -1.23
N GLN A 387 0.15 36.30 -2.55
CA GLN A 387 -1.10 36.24 -3.31
C GLN A 387 -2.00 35.10 -2.80
N THR A 388 -1.41 33.91 -2.53
CA THR A 388 -2.16 32.76 -2.00
C THR A 388 -2.66 33.04 -0.59
N TYR A 389 -1.83 33.67 0.28
CA TYR A 389 -2.24 34.03 1.63
C TYR A 389 -3.40 35.02 1.64
N GLN A 390 -3.36 36.06 0.80
CA GLN A 390 -4.45 37.02 0.67
C GLN A 390 -5.74 36.35 0.20
N SER A 391 -5.66 35.46 -0.79
CA SER A 391 -6.83 34.72 -1.27
C SER A 391 -7.46 33.88 -0.16
N GLN A 392 -6.65 33.12 0.60
CA GLN A 392 -7.12 32.30 1.71
C GLN A 392 -7.72 33.14 2.85
N GLN A 393 -7.17 34.30 3.15
CA GLN A 393 -7.73 35.23 4.15
C GLN A 393 -9.09 35.79 3.72
N LEU A 394 -9.29 36.06 2.44
CA LEU A 394 -10.57 36.52 1.91
C LEU A 394 -11.65 35.42 1.97
N GLU A 395 -11.28 34.18 1.67
CA GLU A 395 -12.19 33.02 1.79
C GLU A 395 -12.64 32.83 3.25
N MET A 396 -11.70 32.87 4.21
CA MET A 396 -12.04 32.72 5.65
C MET A 396 -12.98 33.82 6.16
N LYS A 397 -12.76 35.07 5.74
CA LYS A 397 -13.66 36.19 6.13
C LYS A 397 -15.04 36.04 5.51
N GLY A 398 -15.13 35.55 4.26
CA GLY A 398 -16.40 35.31 3.60
C GLY A 398 -17.23 34.17 4.24
N GLU A 399 -16.58 33.18 4.86
CA GLU A 399 -17.23 32.13 5.64
C GLU A 399 -17.73 32.65 6.98
N GLU A 400 -16.94 33.49 7.72
CA GLU A 400 -17.36 34.10 8.98
C GLU A 400 -18.54 35.08 8.82
N ASP A 401 -18.62 35.79 7.69
CA ASP A 401 -19.74 36.70 7.41
C ASP A 401 -21.02 35.97 6.95
N ALA A 402 -20.94 34.66 6.63
CA ALA A 402 -22.04 33.84 6.15
C ALA A 402 -22.70 32.96 7.26
N GLU A 403 -22.05 32.82 8.43
CA GLU A 403 -22.60 32.18 9.65
C GLU A 403 -23.31 33.23 10.54
#